data_4108bef102980c88a1df8ac9b45d7aa3
#
_entry.id   4108bef102980c88a1df8ac9b45d7aa3
#
_cell.length_a   1.000
_cell.length_b   1.000
_cell.length_c   1.000
_cell.angle_alpha   90.00
_cell.angle_beta   90.00
_cell.angle_gamma   90.00
#
_symmetry.space_group_name_H-M   'P 1'
#
loop_
_entity.id
_entity.type
_entity.pdbx_description
1 polymer ?
#
loop_
_entity_poly.entity_id
_entity_poly.type
_entity_poly.pdbx_seq_one_letter_code
_entity_poly.pdbx_strand_id
1 'polypeptide(L)'
;MKAITNQRNLLMAILLFAGYTSMGQKAMVTGDLKTVNATAMKTFLIERELPGAGKLTAAELKSIAKTSCAVLTEMGPQIQWIQSYVTGNKIYCIYKAENEDLIREHAKKGGFPANAIIQISSVISPATAK
;
A
#
# COMPACT_ATOMS: atom_id res chain seq x y z
N MET A 1 0.40 -67.20 -11.45
CA MET A 1 1.04 -68.16 -10.53
C MET A 1 1.36 -67.43 -9.23
N LYS A 2 0.69 -67.84 -8.22
CA LYS A 2 1.06 -68.12 -6.80
C LYS A 2 1.79 -66.95 -6.12
N ALA A 3 1.08 -66.24 -5.19
CA ALA A 3 0.73 -66.66 -3.84
C ALA A 3 1.97 -66.93 -2.98
N ILE A 4 2.08 -66.29 -1.82
CA ILE A 4 1.77 -66.82 -0.51
C ILE A 4 2.37 -65.87 0.54
N THR A 5 1.57 -65.16 1.32
CA THR A 5 1.25 -65.40 2.71
C THR A 5 2.45 -65.55 3.68
N ASN A 6 2.51 -64.72 4.72
CA ASN A 6 2.45 -65.04 6.13
C ASN A 6 2.71 -63.80 6.98
N GLN A 7 1.86 -63.29 7.70
CA GLN A 7 1.15 -63.57 8.93
C GLN A 7 2.02 -63.97 10.13
N ARG A 8 1.79 -63.26 11.25
CA ARG A 8 2.02 -63.60 12.68
C ARG A 8 3.34 -63.06 13.22
N ASN A 9 3.40 -62.38 14.31
CA ASN A 9 2.77 -62.40 15.66
C ASN A 9 3.19 -61.10 16.33
N LEU A 10 2.31 -60.37 16.96
CA LEU A 10 1.88 -60.44 18.34
C LEU A 10 3.00 -60.54 19.36
N LEU A 11 3.24 -59.44 20.05
CA LEU A 11 3.44 -59.51 21.52
C LEU A 11 3.36 -58.10 22.13
N MET A 12 2.43 -57.97 23.02
CA MET A 12 2.22 -56.97 24.05
C MET A 12 3.50 -56.66 24.83
N ALA A 13 3.72 -55.39 25.06
CA ALA A 13 4.39 -54.97 26.27
C ALA A 13 3.79 -53.64 26.73
N ILE A 14 2.92 -53.75 27.68
CA ILE A 14 2.46 -52.64 28.51
C ILE A 14 3.63 -52.25 29.40
N LEU A 15 4.08 -51.02 29.30
CA LEU A 15 4.88 -50.37 30.32
C LEU A 15 4.29 -49.03 30.66
N LEU A 16 3.60 -49.03 31.76
CA LEU A 16 3.25 -47.87 32.57
C LEU A 16 4.54 -47.14 32.91
N PHE A 17 4.67 -45.90 32.47
CA PHE A 17 5.54 -44.97 33.18
C PHE A 17 4.81 -43.67 33.43
N ALA A 18 4.70 -43.46 34.72
CA ALA A 18 4.12 -42.27 35.36
C ALA A 18 4.88 -40.99 34.98
N GLY A 19 4.06 -39.95 34.85
CA GLY A 19 4.36 -38.60 35.34
C GLY A 19 5.66 -37.97 34.86
N TYR A 20 5.55 -37.18 33.74
CA TYR A 20 6.35 -35.99 33.63
C TYR A 20 5.40 -34.80 33.49
N THR A 21 5.25 -34.11 34.60
CA THR A 21 4.81 -32.71 34.59
C THR A 21 5.83 -31.90 33.81
N SER A 22 5.62 -31.78 32.53
CA SER A 22 6.36 -30.81 31.74
C SER A 22 5.76 -29.45 32.05
N MET A 23 6.46 -28.71 32.91
CA MET A 23 6.32 -27.28 33.07
C MET A 23 6.33 -26.63 31.70
N GLY A 24 5.23 -25.90 31.38
CA GLY A 24 5.14 -25.08 30.21
C GLY A 24 6.31 -24.13 30.12
N GLN A 25 7.22 -24.40 29.23
CA GLN A 25 8.10 -23.38 28.72
C GLN A 25 7.24 -22.47 27.84
N LYS A 26 6.78 -21.41 28.46
CA LYS A 26 6.28 -20.24 27.79
C LYS A 26 7.44 -19.72 26.94
N ALA A 27 7.47 -20.11 25.68
CA ALA A 27 8.33 -19.47 24.71
C ALA A 27 7.88 -18.01 24.67
N MET A 28 8.63 -17.16 25.36
CA MET A 28 8.61 -15.74 25.12
C MET A 28 9.20 -15.57 23.72
N VAL A 29 8.29 -15.53 22.73
CA VAL A 29 8.58 -14.86 21.47
C VAL A 29 8.65 -13.38 21.82
N THR A 30 9.79 -12.93 22.26
CA THR A 30 10.18 -11.54 22.13
C THR A 30 10.45 -11.30 20.65
N GLY A 31 9.37 -11.38 19.86
CA GLY A 31 9.33 -10.74 18.58
C GLY A 31 9.41 -9.25 18.87
N ASP A 32 10.56 -8.69 18.61
CA ASP A 32 10.72 -7.26 18.43
C ASP A 32 9.70 -6.84 17.38
N LEU A 33 8.52 -6.45 17.85
CA LEU A 33 7.59 -5.66 17.07
C LEU A 33 8.31 -4.33 16.88
N LYS A 34 9.21 -4.31 15.88
CA LYS A 34 9.67 -3.10 15.27
C LYS A 34 8.40 -2.38 14.88
N THR A 35 7.96 -1.48 15.75
CA THR A 35 6.88 -0.56 15.47
C THR A 35 7.36 0.19 14.24
N VAL A 36 6.94 -0.26 13.07
CA VAL A 36 7.05 0.54 11.86
C VAL A 36 6.18 1.75 12.16
N ASN A 37 6.82 2.83 12.62
CA ASN A 37 6.18 4.12 12.66
C ASN A 37 5.76 4.41 11.22
N ALA A 38 4.51 4.06 10.90
CA ALA A 38 3.91 4.48 9.66
C ALA A 38 3.96 6.00 9.64
N THR A 39 4.82 6.54 8.81
CA THR A 39 4.94 7.99 8.66
C THR A 39 3.57 8.53 8.28
N ALA A 40 3.09 9.53 9.03
CA ALA A 40 1.76 10.07 8.81
C ALA A 40 1.65 10.64 7.38
N MET A 41 0.65 10.19 6.65
CA MET A 41 0.36 10.69 5.30
C MET A 41 -0.09 12.15 5.37
N LYS A 42 0.56 12.99 4.61
CA LYS A 42 0.21 14.41 4.43
C LYS A 42 -0.56 14.58 3.14
N THR A 43 -1.44 15.57 3.09
CA THR A 43 -2.19 15.90 1.88
C THR A 43 -1.50 17.06 1.15
N PHE A 44 -1.38 16.93 -0.17
CA PHE A 44 -0.74 17.93 -1.01
C PHE A 44 -1.65 18.33 -2.17
N LEU A 45 -1.61 19.61 -2.49
CA LEU A 45 -2.09 20.17 -3.74
C LEU A 45 -0.92 20.30 -4.70
N ILE A 46 -1.04 19.72 -5.89
CA ILE A 46 -0.01 19.82 -6.93
C ILE A 46 -0.60 20.60 -8.10
N GLU A 47 0.11 21.66 -8.48
CA GLU A 47 -0.20 22.43 -9.68
C GLU A 47 0.66 21.94 -10.84
N ARG A 48 0.01 21.62 -11.94
CA ARG A 48 0.66 21.16 -13.17
C ARG A 48 0.26 22.10 -14.32
N GLU A 49 1.20 22.83 -14.85
CA GLU A 49 0.99 23.63 -16.05
C GLU A 49 0.93 22.73 -17.28
N LEU A 50 -0.20 22.75 -17.96
CA LEU A 50 -0.43 21.99 -19.17
C LEU A 50 -1.30 22.84 -20.10
N PRO A 51 -0.66 23.66 -20.97
CA PRO A 51 -1.40 24.51 -21.91
C PRO A 51 -2.41 23.69 -22.74
N GLY A 52 -3.66 24.12 -22.76
CA GLY A 52 -4.73 23.44 -23.46
C GLY A 52 -5.30 22.21 -22.72
N ALA A 53 -5.00 22.02 -21.45
CA ALA A 53 -5.51 20.90 -20.66
C ALA A 53 -7.04 20.73 -20.75
N GLY A 54 -7.79 21.83 -20.78
CA GLY A 54 -9.24 21.81 -20.90
C GLY A 54 -9.78 21.33 -22.25
N LYS A 55 -8.91 21.15 -23.25
CA LYS A 55 -9.25 20.60 -24.56
C LYS A 55 -8.95 19.10 -24.70
N LEU A 56 -8.37 18.49 -23.66
CA LEU A 56 -8.07 17.07 -23.65
C LEU A 56 -9.37 16.25 -23.75
N THR A 57 -9.37 15.28 -24.64
CA THR A 57 -10.47 14.33 -24.80
C THR A 57 -10.57 13.37 -23.62
N ALA A 58 -11.72 12.74 -23.47
CA ALA A 58 -11.89 11.71 -22.44
C ALA A 58 -10.88 10.54 -22.58
N ALA A 59 -10.49 10.21 -23.81
CA ALA A 59 -9.50 9.16 -24.08
C ALA A 59 -8.09 9.57 -23.62
N GLU A 60 -7.70 10.83 -23.86
CA GLU A 60 -6.43 11.39 -23.41
C GLU A 60 -6.37 11.48 -21.88
N LEU A 61 -7.42 11.98 -21.25
CA LEU A 61 -7.53 12.02 -19.78
C LEU A 61 -7.45 10.61 -19.17
N LYS A 62 -8.10 9.63 -19.79
CA LYS A 62 -8.01 8.22 -19.37
C LYS A 62 -6.59 7.69 -19.49
N SER A 63 -5.87 8.05 -20.55
CA SER A 63 -4.46 7.64 -20.75
C SER A 63 -3.56 8.22 -19.67
N ILE A 64 -3.71 9.52 -19.37
CA ILE A 64 -2.99 10.20 -18.27
C ILE A 64 -3.26 9.49 -16.94
N ALA A 65 -4.52 9.19 -16.64
CA ALA A 65 -4.90 8.50 -15.41
C ALA A 65 -4.28 7.10 -15.32
N LYS A 66 -4.27 6.34 -16.41
CA LYS A 66 -3.63 5.01 -16.46
C LYS A 66 -2.13 5.09 -16.17
N THR A 67 -1.43 6.04 -16.77
CA THR A 67 0.00 6.26 -16.52
C THR A 67 0.24 6.59 -15.06
N SER A 68 -0.54 7.50 -14.48
CA SER A 68 -0.45 7.84 -13.07
C SER A 68 -0.65 6.62 -12.16
N CYS A 69 -1.70 5.83 -12.41
CA CYS A 69 -1.99 4.63 -11.63
C CYS A 69 -0.87 3.57 -11.74
N ALA A 70 -0.28 3.38 -12.92
CA ALA A 70 0.83 2.44 -13.11
C ALA A 70 2.05 2.85 -12.28
N VAL A 71 2.42 4.13 -12.31
CA VAL A 71 3.51 4.66 -11.49
C VAL A 71 3.24 4.51 -10.00
N LEU A 72 2.00 4.80 -9.56
CA LEU A 72 1.62 4.65 -8.14
C LEU A 72 1.68 3.19 -7.68
N THR A 73 1.29 2.24 -8.54
CA THR A 73 1.41 0.81 -8.24
C THR A 73 2.87 0.40 -8.03
N GLU A 74 3.78 0.93 -8.84
CA GLU A 74 5.22 0.69 -8.71
C GLU A 74 5.80 1.32 -7.43
N MET A 75 5.36 2.54 -7.10
CA MET A 75 5.87 3.29 -5.94
C MET A 75 5.36 2.75 -4.60
N GLY A 76 4.20 2.10 -4.58
CA GLY A 76 3.63 1.52 -3.36
C GLY A 76 2.75 2.46 -2.54
N PRO A 77 2.38 2.06 -1.31
CA PRO A 77 1.32 2.71 -0.54
C PRO A 77 1.69 4.06 0.10
N GLN A 78 2.96 4.46 0.06
CA GLN A 78 3.44 5.73 0.67
C GLN A 78 2.96 6.98 -0.09
N ILE A 79 2.36 6.79 -1.25
CA ILE A 79 1.77 7.83 -2.07
C ILE A 79 0.44 7.36 -2.65
N GLN A 80 -0.57 8.23 -2.62
CA GLN A 80 -1.92 7.93 -3.09
C GLN A 80 -2.47 9.13 -3.86
N TRP A 81 -3.04 8.88 -5.00
CA TRP A 81 -3.78 9.88 -5.77
C TRP A 81 -5.25 9.89 -5.30
N ILE A 82 -5.76 11.05 -4.95
CA ILE A 82 -7.14 11.21 -4.52
C ILE A 82 -8.02 11.62 -5.70
N GLN A 83 -7.71 12.77 -6.33
CA GLN A 83 -8.42 13.28 -7.49
C GLN A 83 -7.65 14.40 -8.17
N SER A 84 -8.09 14.77 -9.37
CA SER A 84 -7.53 15.89 -10.10
C SER A 84 -8.65 16.73 -10.73
N TYR A 85 -8.39 18.01 -10.85
CA TYR A 85 -9.27 18.99 -11.48
C TYR A 85 -8.57 19.53 -12.72
N VAL A 86 -9.21 19.35 -13.88
CA VAL A 86 -8.70 19.84 -15.16
C VAL A 86 -9.31 21.21 -15.42
N THR A 87 -8.46 22.20 -15.64
CA THR A 87 -8.84 23.57 -16.01
C THR A 87 -8.41 23.87 -17.44
N GLY A 88 -8.56 25.12 -17.89
CA GLY A 88 -8.17 25.49 -19.25
C GLY A 88 -6.70 25.18 -19.61
N ASN A 89 -5.77 25.47 -18.72
CA ASN A 89 -4.32 25.37 -18.97
C ASN A 89 -3.54 24.70 -17.82
N LYS A 90 -4.23 24.16 -16.83
CA LYS A 90 -3.61 23.51 -15.67
C LYS A 90 -4.41 22.31 -15.20
N ILE A 91 -3.72 21.43 -14.52
CA ILE A 91 -4.36 20.35 -13.75
C ILE A 91 -3.93 20.51 -12.29
N TYR A 92 -4.90 20.52 -11.40
CA TYR A 92 -4.70 20.55 -9.96
C TYR A 92 -4.96 19.16 -9.40
N CYS A 93 -3.97 18.57 -8.76
CA CYS A 93 -4.06 17.21 -8.26
C CYS A 93 -4.00 17.18 -6.73
N ILE A 94 -4.85 16.38 -6.10
CA ILE A 94 -4.80 16.11 -4.67
C ILE A 94 -4.20 14.73 -4.45
N TYR A 95 -3.12 14.69 -3.69
CA TYR A 95 -2.39 13.48 -3.33
C TYR A 95 -2.24 13.39 -1.80
N LYS A 96 -2.17 12.16 -1.31
CA LYS A 96 -1.61 11.87 0.00
C LYS A 96 -0.25 11.23 -0.17
N ALA A 97 0.75 11.67 0.58
CA ALA A 97 2.09 11.13 0.57
C ALA A 97 2.77 11.32 1.93
N GLU A 98 3.73 10.49 2.24
CA GLU A 98 4.54 10.65 3.46
C GLU A 98 5.38 11.93 3.42
N ASN A 99 5.85 12.32 2.22
CA ASN A 99 6.63 13.52 2.00
C ASN A 99 6.48 14.03 0.56
N GLU A 100 7.01 15.23 0.31
CA GLU A 100 6.98 15.90 -0.99
C GLU A 100 7.84 15.18 -2.05
N ASP A 101 8.93 14.56 -1.64
CA ASP A 101 9.87 13.91 -2.57
C ASP A 101 9.21 12.76 -3.33
N LEU A 102 8.31 12.02 -2.69
CA LEU A 102 7.50 10.99 -3.35
C LEU A 102 6.63 11.56 -4.47
N ILE A 103 6.10 12.78 -4.29
CA ILE A 103 5.31 13.44 -5.32
C ILE A 103 6.19 13.87 -6.49
N ARG A 104 7.39 14.37 -6.22
CA ARG A 104 8.39 14.72 -7.24
C ARG A 104 8.84 13.48 -8.02
N GLU A 105 9.08 12.38 -7.32
CA GLU A 105 9.42 11.10 -7.93
C GLU A 105 8.29 10.59 -8.84
N HIS A 106 7.05 10.62 -8.38
CA HIS A 106 5.88 10.26 -9.17
C HIS A 106 5.79 11.12 -10.45
N ALA A 107 5.95 12.42 -10.32
CA ALA A 107 5.92 13.32 -11.46
C ALA A 107 7.02 12.99 -12.48
N LYS A 108 8.24 12.73 -12.00
CA LYS A 108 9.38 12.36 -12.86
C LYS A 108 9.15 11.03 -13.58
N LYS A 109 8.70 9.99 -12.86
CA LYS A 109 8.43 8.66 -13.43
C LYS A 109 7.30 8.69 -14.45
N GLY A 110 6.25 9.44 -14.19
CA GLY A 110 5.09 9.58 -15.08
C GLY A 110 5.27 10.59 -16.22
N GLY A 111 6.36 11.37 -16.21
CA GLY A 111 6.56 12.45 -17.17
C GLY A 111 5.59 13.61 -16.99
N PHE A 112 5.12 13.85 -15.76
CA PHE A 112 4.18 14.92 -15.46
C PHE A 112 4.90 16.19 -14.98
N PRO A 113 4.44 17.38 -15.36
CA PRO A 113 4.91 18.61 -14.74
C PRO A 113 4.48 18.67 -13.26
N ALA A 114 5.30 19.31 -12.43
CA ALA A 114 4.99 19.60 -11.03
C ALA A 114 5.50 21.01 -10.71
N ASN A 115 4.74 22.00 -11.13
CA ASN A 115 5.14 23.41 -11.05
C ASN A 115 5.09 23.92 -9.61
N ALA A 116 4.09 23.48 -8.84
CA ALA A 116 4.02 23.75 -7.41
C ALA A 116 3.53 22.50 -6.68
N ILE A 117 4.07 22.25 -5.51
CA ILE A 117 3.63 21.20 -4.56
C ILE A 117 3.43 21.91 -3.23
N ILE A 118 2.18 21.90 -2.75
CA ILE A 118 1.77 22.68 -1.59
C ILE A 118 1.13 21.72 -0.58
N GLN A 119 1.69 21.65 0.62
CA GLN A 119 1.07 20.87 1.69
C GLN A 119 -0.22 21.54 2.15
N ILE A 120 -1.31 20.78 2.18
CA ILE A 120 -2.61 21.22 2.70
C ILE A 120 -2.60 21.03 4.21
N SER A 121 -2.79 22.12 4.95
CA SER A 121 -2.84 22.09 6.41
C SER A 121 -4.21 21.66 6.94
N SER A 122 -5.28 22.10 6.29
CA SER A 122 -6.66 21.77 6.68
C SER A 122 -7.62 21.89 5.49
N VAL A 123 -8.75 21.22 5.63
CA VAL A 123 -9.85 21.32 4.65
C VAL A 123 -11.08 21.86 5.37
N ILE A 124 -11.71 22.86 4.81
CA ILE A 124 -13.00 23.38 5.28
C ILE A 124 -14.09 23.08 4.27
N SER A 125 -15.29 22.84 4.76
CA SER A 125 -16.47 22.57 3.94
C SER A 125 -17.73 23.07 4.65
N PRO A 126 -18.90 23.07 4.04
CA PRO A 126 -20.14 23.38 4.75
C PRO A 126 -20.37 22.53 6.00
N ALA A 127 -19.82 21.32 6.06
CA ALA A 127 -19.89 20.48 7.25
C ALA A 127 -19.07 21.04 8.42
N THR A 128 -18.05 21.84 8.14
CA THR A 128 -17.22 22.48 9.17
C THR A 128 -17.98 23.57 9.94
N ALA A 129 -19.09 24.06 9.39
CA ALA A 129 -19.93 25.10 10.01
C ALA A 129 -21.01 24.55 10.96
N LYS A 130 -21.08 23.25 11.18
CA LYS A 130 -22.08 22.58 12.02
C LYS A 130 -21.63 22.40 13.45
#